data_8ea407ffed7bbd7fbc01a92d3b7be084
#
_entry.id   8ea407ffed7bbd7fbc01a92d3b7be084
#
_cell.length_a   1.000
_cell.length_b   1.000
_cell.length_c   1.000
_cell.angle_alpha   90.00
_cell.angle_beta   90.00
_cell.angle_gamma   90.00
#
_symmetry.space_group_name_H-M   'P 1'
#
loop_
_entity.id
_entity.type
_entity.pdbx_description
1 polymer ?
#
loop_
_entity_poly.entity_id
_entity_poly.type
_entity_poly.pdbx_seq_one_letter_code
_entity_poly.pdbx_strand_id
1 'polypeptide(L)'
;AKKFIERHFYVYSEAKRWFRALPESKRGKYFAGRLRCGYHIETEGGTLTIYKGADVLFDSACKRSCEIMFIGRWWEIIVADVVSRWDRERGGESGHGIWRDVIFNDVEKNSVKNEVDLLVNDKQRLLLIECKSGEVLSADIFRIDGVRETYGGTVSKAILVSYLPLSKSIVEKCEDLGIYWFAPKDMASRVGHINLLPEWLDEVVARHEL
;
A
#
# COMPACT_ATOMS: atom_id res chain seq x y z
N ALA A 1 -1.08 6.72 -12.89
CA ALA A 1 -0.12 6.60 -11.79
C ALA A 1 0.71 5.32 -11.90
N LYS A 2 0.11 4.10 -11.85
CA LYS A 2 0.84 2.82 -11.88
C LYS A 2 1.87 2.73 -13.02
N LYS A 3 1.45 2.93 -14.27
CA LYS A 3 2.34 2.88 -15.45
C LYS A 3 3.50 3.88 -15.36
N PHE A 4 3.25 5.07 -14.81
CA PHE A 4 4.30 6.06 -14.61
C PHE A 4 5.32 5.59 -13.56
N ILE A 5 4.85 5.10 -12.41
CA ILE A 5 5.71 4.62 -11.32
C ILE A 5 6.55 3.43 -11.77
N GLU A 6 5.97 2.48 -12.47
CA GLU A 6 6.69 1.31 -12.99
C GLU A 6 7.81 1.68 -13.95
N ARG A 7 7.56 2.65 -14.87
CA ARG A 7 8.53 3.10 -15.88
C ARG A 7 9.57 4.08 -15.35
N HIS A 8 9.18 4.91 -14.38
CA HIS A 8 9.97 6.05 -13.90
C HIS A 8 10.15 6.01 -12.39
N PHE A 9 10.39 4.81 -11.82
CA PHE A 9 10.45 4.63 -10.36
C PHE A 9 11.46 5.54 -9.68
N TYR A 10 12.61 5.80 -10.31
CA TYR A 10 13.60 6.72 -9.76
C TYR A 10 13.05 8.14 -9.62
N VAL A 11 12.39 8.64 -10.68
CA VAL A 11 11.77 9.98 -10.69
C VAL A 11 10.65 10.05 -9.64
N TYR A 12 9.82 9.01 -9.57
CA TYR A 12 8.77 8.89 -8.54
C TYR A 12 9.36 8.94 -7.13
N SER A 13 10.41 8.18 -6.85
CA SER A 13 11.04 8.12 -5.53
C SER A 13 11.65 9.46 -5.13
N GLU A 14 12.25 10.17 -6.07
CA GLU A 14 12.81 11.50 -5.85
C GLU A 14 11.70 12.54 -5.63
N ALA A 15 10.65 12.54 -6.44
CA ALA A 15 9.48 13.40 -6.30
C ALA A 15 8.78 13.17 -4.95
N LYS A 16 8.62 11.91 -4.54
CA LYS A 16 8.06 11.54 -3.23
C LYS A 16 8.90 12.11 -2.08
N ARG A 17 10.23 12.00 -2.15
CA ARG A 17 11.14 12.55 -1.15
C ARG A 17 11.04 14.07 -1.09
N TRP A 18 11.04 14.72 -2.26
CA TRP A 18 10.89 16.17 -2.37
C TRP A 18 9.55 16.64 -1.75
N PHE A 19 8.43 16.00 -2.09
CA PHE A 19 7.12 16.35 -1.56
C PHE A 19 7.04 16.19 -0.03
N ARG A 20 7.61 15.10 0.50
CA ARG A 20 7.64 14.85 1.95
C ARG A 20 8.47 15.89 2.73
N ALA A 21 9.49 16.45 2.11
CA ALA A 21 10.31 17.50 2.68
C ALA A 21 9.60 18.86 2.71
N LEU A 22 8.48 19.03 1.97
CA LEU A 22 7.70 20.26 2.03
C LEU A 22 6.98 20.40 3.37
N PRO A 23 6.98 21.61 3.98
CA PRO A 23 6.12 21.89 5.13
C PRO A 23 4.65 21.60 4.80
N GLU A 24 3.90 21.08 5.76
CA GLU A 24 2.47 20.74 5.56
C GLU A 24 1.65 21.94 5.10
N SER A 25 1.94 23.14 5.60
CA SER A 25 1.28 24.40 5.19
C SER A 25 1.47 24.75 3.71
N LYS A 26 2.44 24.13 3.03
CA LYS A 26 2.71 24.32 1.60
C LYS A 26 2.14 23.18 0.74
N ARG A 27 1.84 22.02 1.33
CA ARG A 27 1.21 20.93 0.61
C ARG A 27 -0.23 21.35 0.26
N GLY A 28 -0.58 21.29 -1.02
CA GLY A 28 -1.88 21.76 -1.52
C GLY A 28 -1.91 23.16 -2.11
N LYS A 29 -0.84 23.96 -1.97
CA LYS A 29 -0.65 25.22 -2.71
C LYS A 29 0.16 24.96 -3.98
N TYR A 30 0.26 25.98 -4.85
CA TYR A 30 1.19 25.92 -5.98
C TYR A 30 2.62 25.79 -5.46
N PHE A 31 3.30 24.77 -5.94
CA PHE A 31 4.71 24.55 -5.65
C PHE A 31 5.39 23.90 -6.84
N ALA A 32 6.52 24.47 -7.26
CA ALA A 32 7.34 23.92 -8.32
C ALA A 32 8.73 23.56 -7.78
N GLY A 33 9.29 22.48 -8.27
CA GLY A 33 10.60 22.01 -7.86
C GLY A 33 11.40 21.39 -9.00
N ARG A 34 12.73 21.48 -8.89
CA ARG A 34 13.63 20.75 -9.78
C ARG A 34 14.05 19.45 -9.10
N LEU A 35 13.88 18.37 -9.82
CA LEU A 35 14.42 17.07 -9.48
C LEU A 35 15.74 16.85 -10.22
N ARG A 36 16.48 15.82 -9.85
CA ARG A 36 17.74 15.48 -10.56
C ARG A 36 17.50 15.08 -12.01
N CYS A 37 18.56 15.05 -12.81
CA CYS A 37 18.51 14.62 -14.20
C CYS A 37 17.53 15.41 -15.11
N GLY A 38 17.30 16.70 -14.80
CA GLY A 38 16.48 17.59 -15.65
C GLY A 38 14.97 17.38 -15.54
N TYR A 39 14.50 16.67 -14.51
CA TYR A 39 13.08 16.58 -14.22
C TYR A 39 12.59 17.77 -13.40
N HIS A 40 11.31 18.13 -13.62
CA HIS A 40 10.61 19.17 -12.87
C HIS A 40 9.30 18.61 -12.35
N ILE A 41 8.84 19.14 -11.24
CA ILE A 41 7.58 18.78 -10.61
C ILE A 41 6.80 20.06 -10.29
N GLU A 42 5.51 20.04 -10.55
CA GLU A 42 4.59 21.12 -10.19
C GLU A 42 3.37 20.52 -9.48
N THR A 43 2.93 21.22 -8.45
CA THR A 43 1.71 20.87 -7.71
C THR A 43 0.86 22.13 -7.52
N GLU A 44 -0.45 22.02 -7.71
CA GLU A 44 -1.39 23.09 -7.47
C GLU A 44 -2.73 22.52 -7.00
N GLY A 45 -3.21 22.96 -5.85
CA GLY A 45 -4.49 22.49 -5.31
C GLY A 45 -4.58 20.96 -5.13
N GLY A 46 -3.42 20.29 -4.96
CA GLY A 46 -3.33 18.83 -4.85
C GLY A 46 -3.18 18.10 -6.19
N THR A 47 -3.26 18.79 -7.32
CA THR A 47 -2.90 18.24 -8.65
C THR A 47 -1.40 18.03 -8.76
N LEU A 48 -0.96 17.25 -9.74
CA LEU A 48 0.45 16.91 -9.91
C LEU A 48 0.82 16.81 -11.38
N THR A 49 1.87 17.52 -11.77
CA THR A 49 2.48 17.38 -13.09
C THR A 49 4.00 17.17 -12.97
N ILE A 50 4.54 16.23 -13.74
CA ILE A 50 5.97 15.92 -13.79
C ILE A 50 6.45 16.01 -15.23
N TYR A 51 7.53 16.75 -15.44
CA TYR A 51 8.11 17.05 -16.74
C TYR A 51 9.54 16.54 -16.87
N LYS A 52 9.97 16.32 -18.11
CA LYS A 52 11.39 16.20 -18.48
C LYS A 52 11.67 17.20 -19.62
N GLY A 53 12.38 18.28 -19.31
CA GLY A 53 12.48 19.42 -20.22
C GLY A 53 11.10 20.00 -20.52
N ALA A 54 10.68 19.99 -21.78
CA ALA A 54 9.35 20.42 -22.22
C ALA A 54 8.29 19.30 -22.24
N ASP A 55 8.71 18.03 -22.09
CA ASP A 55 7.82 16.88 -22.19
C ASP A 55 7.08 16.62 -20.88
N VAL A 56 5.76 16.52 -20.93
CA VAL A 56 4.93 16.08 -19.81
C VAL A 56 4.99 14.56 -19.72
N LEU A 57 5.55 14.04 -18.62
CA LEU A 57 5.64 12.60 -18.34
C LEU A 57 4.45 12.08 -17.55
N PHE A 58 3.93 12.91 -16.69
CA PHE A 58 2.76 12.61 -15.87
C PHE A 58 1.99 13.89 -15.61
N ASP A 59 0.70 13.82 -15.80
CA ASP A 59 -0.23 14.89 -15.46
C ASP A 59 -1.49 14.31 -14.83
N SER A 60 -1.99 14.98 -13.80
CA SER A 60 -3.24 14.60 -13.16
C SER A 60 -3.98 15.82 -12.62
N ALA A 61 -5.14 16.06 -13.14
CA ALA A 61 -6.08 17.09 -12.68
C ALA A 61 -6.81 16.70 -11.37
N CYS A 62 -6.59 15.51 -10.84
CA CYS A 62 -7.19 15.08 -9.59
C CYS A 62 -6.56 15.82 -8.41
N LYS A 63 -7.36 16.54 -7.63
CA LYS A 63 -6.92 17.31 -6.44
C LYS A 63 -6.28 16.46 -5.33
N ARG A 64 -6.39 15.12 -5.41
CA ARG A 64 -5.76 14.19 -4.48
C ARG A 64 -4.52 13.50 -5.05
N SER A 65 -4.03 13.92 -6.21
CA SER A 65 -2.91 13.25 -6.89
C SER A 65 -1.65 13.21 -6.04
N CYS A 66 -1.31 14.29 -5.36
CA CYS A 66 -0.15 14.34 -4.47
C CYS A 66 -0.28 13.37 -3.29
N GLU A 67 -1.45 13.29 -2.67
CA GLU A 67 -1.75 12.36 -1.59
C GLU A 67 -1.67 10.91 -2.11
N ILE A 68 -2.39 10.62 -3.18
CA ILE A 68 -2.42 9.27 -3.76
C ILE A 68 -1.01 8.82 -4.14
N MET A 69 -0.21 9.69 -4.80
CA MET A 69 1.11 9.32 -5.27
C MET A 69 2.15 9.25 -4.16
N PHE A 70 2.22 10.26 -3.29
CA PHE A 70 3.39 10.46 -2.43
C PHE A 70 3.18 9.98 -0.99
N ILE A 71 1.95 9.81 -0.52
CA ILE A 71 1.67 9.19 0.78
C ILE A 71 1.64 7.65 0.66
N GLY A 72 1.37 7.10 -0.54
CA GLY A 72 1.43 5.66 -0.79
C GLY A 72 0.09 5.03 -1.16
N ARG A 73 -1.01 5.78 -1.07
CA ARG A 73 -2.37 5.31 -1.37
C ARG A 73 -2.57 4.68 -2.75
N TRP A 74 -1.73 5.01 -3.71
CA TRP A 74 -1.79 4.38 -5.03
C TRP A 74 -1.60 2.86 -4.97
N TRP A 75 -0.77 2.37 -4.02
CA TRP A 75 -0.53 0.94 -3.86
C TRP A 75 -1.71 0.27 -3.17
N GLU A 76 -2.23 0.85 -2.11
CA GLU A 76 -3.44 0.41 -1.42
C GLU A 76 -4.62 0.26 -2.40
N ILE A 77 -4.83 1.26 -3.28
CA ILE A 77 -5.88 1.22 -4.32
C ILE A 77 -5.68 0.04 -5.28
N ILE A 78 -4.45 -0.21 -5.72
CA ILE A 78 -4.14 -1.32 -6.64
C ILE A 78 -4.36 -2.67 -5.95
N VAL A 79 -3.85 -2.83 -4.75
CA VAL A 79 -4.03 -4.07 -3.97
C VAL A 79 -5.51 -4.32 -3.72
N ALA A 80 -6.24 -3.30 -3.30
CA ALA A 80 -7.68 -3.39 -3.07
C ALA A 80 -8.48 -3.80 -4.32
N ASP A 81 -8.12 -3.30 -5.51
CA ASP A 81 -8.75 -3.68 -6.77
C ASP A 81 -8.45 -5.15 -7.11
N VAL A 82 -7.22 -5.60 -6.91
CA VAL A 82 -6.83 -7.00 -7.15
C VAL A 82 -7.54 -7.95 -6.17
N VAL A 83 -7.54 -7.63 -4.88
CA VAL A 83 -8.22 -8.42 -3.84
C VAL A 83 -9.73 -8.47 -4.09
N SER A 84 -10.34 -7.36 -4.50
CA SER A 84 -11.78 -7.32 -4.81
C SER A 84 -12.16 -8.16 -6.04
N ARG A 85 -11.25 -8.29 -7.02
CA ARG A 85 -11.48 -9.19 -8.16
C ARG A 85 -11.31 -10.65 -7.76
N TRP A 86 -10.26 -10.96 -7.03
CA TRP A 86 -9.98 -12.27 -6.49
C TRP A 86 -11.18 -12.81 -5.67
N ASP A 87 -11.73 -12.01 -4.76
CA ASP A 87 -12.88 -12.39 -3.94
C ASP A 87 -14.13 -12.68 -4.79
N ARG A 88 -14.42 -11.83 -5.79
CA ARG A 88 -15.56 -12.05 -6.71
C ARG A 88 -15.41 -13.33 -7.54
N GLU A 89 -14.20 -13.63 -8.02
CA GLU A 89 -13.93 -14.82 -8.84
C GLU A 89 -14.09 -16.12 -8.04
N ARG A 90 -13.93 -16.07 -6.74
CA ARG A 90 -14.18 -17.19 -5.81
C ARG A 90 -15.67 -17.40 -5.47
N GLY A 91 -16.56 -16.71 -6.14
CA GLY A 91 -18.00 -16.77 -5.87
C GLY A 91 -18.38 -16.02 -4.60
N GLY A 92 -17.65 -14.98 -4.29
CA GLY A 92 -18.01 -13.98 -3.28
C GLY A 92 -19.33 -13.33 -3.66
N GLU A 93 -20.44 -13.98 -3.31
CA GLU A 93 -21.74 -13.31 -3.30
C GLU A 93 -21.64 -12.12 -2.36
N SER A 94 -22.45 -11.09 -2.64
CA SER A 94 -22.60 -9.86 -1.88
C SER A 94 -22.82 -10.09 -0.36
N GLY A 95 -21.81 -10.42 0.36
CA GLY A 95 -21.84 -10.79 1.78
C GLY A 95 -20.43 -11.06 2.34
N HIS A 96 -19.46 -11.25 1.48
CA HIS A 96 -18.06 -11.23 1.87
C HIS A 96 -17.63 -9.76 1.93
N GLY A 97 -17.33 -9.27 3.10
CA GLY A 97 -16.98 -7.88 3.26
C GLY A 97 -15.52 -7.66 2.93
N ILE A 98 -15.26 -6.79 1.96
CA ILE A 98 -13.96 -6.14 1.84
C ILE A 98 -14.14 -4.71 2.29
N TRP A 99 -13.48 -4.36 3.38
CA TRP A 99 -13.46 -3.00 3.91
C TRP A 99 -12.09 -2.39 3.69
N ARG A 100 -12.07 -1.12 3.36
CA ARG A 100 -10.85 -0.33 3.14
C ARG A 100 -10.72 0.72 4.23
N ASP A 101 -9.49 1.11 4.54
CA ASP A 101 -9.21 2.16 5.52
C ASP A 101 -9.96 1.89 6.86
N VAL A 102 -9.86 0.65 7.36
CA VAL A 102 -10.60 0.23 8.58
C VAL A 102 -9.92 0.82 9.79
N ILE A 103 -10.67 1.61 10.53
CA ILE A 103 -10.20 2.31 11.73
C ILE A 103 -10.79 1.64 12.96
N PHE A 104 -9.95 1.21 13.87
CA PHE A 104 -10.31 0.74 15.19
C PHE A 104 -10.22 1.88 16.19
N ASN A 105 -11.34 2.27 16.77
CA ASN A 105 -11.42 3.36 17.73
C ASN A 105 -11.47 2.85 19.17
N ASP A 106 -10.85 3.59 20.08
CA ASP A 106 -11.13 3.50 21.49
C ASP A 106 -12.42 4.24 21.78
N VAL A 107 -13.49 3.51 22.13
CA VAL A 107 -14.81 4.09 22.37
C VAL A 107 -14.78 5.01 23.60
N GLU A 108 -14.00 4.66 24.63
CA GLU A 108 -13.92 5.45 25.87
C GLU A 108 -13.13 6.75 25.69
N LYS A 109 -12.05 6.70 24.87
CA LYS A 109 -11.14 7.84 24.68
C LYS A 109 -11.46 8.66 23.41
N ASN A 110 -12.41 8.19 22.59
CA ASN A 110 -12.72 8.76 21.28
C ASN A 110 -11.45 9.03 20.42
N SER A 111 -10.52 8.07 20.45
CA SER A 111 -9.24 8.16 19.76
C SER A 111 -9.03 6.97 18.82
N VAL A 112 -8.38 7.21 17.69
CA VAL A 112 -7.96 6.14 16.77
C VAL A 112 -6.86 5.33 17.44
N LYS A 113 -7.08 4.01 17.59
CA LYS A 113 -6.09 3.09 18.10
C LYS A 113 -5.23 2.48 17.00
N ASN A 114 -5.89 2.00 15.96
CA ASN A 114 -5.22 1.29 14.87
C ASN A 114 -5.97 1.51 13.56
N GLU A 115 -5.26 1.31 12.44
CA GLU A 115 -5.78 1.35 11.09
C GLU A 115 -5.25 0.14 10.33
N VAL A 116 -6.09 -0.45 9.47
CA VAL A 116 -5.73 -1.53 8.55
C VAL A 116 -6.16 -1.11 7.15
N ASP A 117 -5.28 -1.22 6.18
CA ASP A 117 -5.54 -0.77 4.81
C ASP A 117 -6.69 -1.54 4.17
N LEU A 118 -6.72 -2.88 4.37
CA LEU A 118 -7.80 -3.74 3.90
C LEU A 118 -8.14 -4.80 4.95
N LEU A 119 -9.42 -5.00 5.18
CA LEU A 119 -9.95 -6.11 5.95
C LEU A 119 -10.84 -6.95 5.06
N VAL A 120 -10.57 -8.24 4.96
CA VAL A 120 -11.37 -9.20 4.16
C VAL A 120 -11.96 -10.24 5.09
N ASN A 121 -13.28 -10.44 4.99
CA ASN A 121 -13.95 -11.56 5.66
C ASN A 121 -14.04 -12.74 4.69
N ASP A 122 -13.20 -13.75 4.91
CA ASP A 122 -13.23 -15.01 4.15
C ASP A 122 -14.07 -16.05 4.92
N LYS A 123 -15.37 -15.78 5.07
CA LYS A 123 -16.40 -16.62 5.70
C LYS A 123 -16.12 -17.06 7.15
N GLN A 124 -14.93 -17.58 7.40
CA GLN A 124 -14.55 -18.16 8.71
C GLN A 124 -13.42 -17.39 9.39
N ARG A 125 -12.75 -16.50 8.67
CA ARG A 125 -11.57 -15.79 9.16
C ARG A 125 -11.48 -14.37 8.62
N LEU A 126 -10.75 -13.54 9.32
CA LEU A 126 -10.40 -12.20 8.87
C LEU A 126 -8.98 -12.20 8.28
N LEU A 127 -8.84 -11.65 7.08
CA LEU A 127 -7.53 -11.33 6.51
C LEU A 127 -7.29 -9.83 6.74
N LEU A 128 -6.29 -9.52 7.54
CA LEU A 128 -5.87 -8.14 7.80
C LEU A 128 -4.69 -7.84 6.89
N ILE A 129 -4.89 -6.97 5.90
CA ILE A 129 -3.91 -6.70 4.85
C ILE A 129 -3.35 -5.30 5.04
N GLU A 130 -2.04 -5.22 5.20
CA GLU A 130 -1.25 -3.99 5.23
C GLU A 130 -0.50 -3.82 3.92
N CYS A 131 -0.59 -2.64 3.31
CA CYS A 131 -0.01 -2.30 2.01
C CYS A 131 1.17 -1.34 2.17
N LYS A 132 2.34 -1.71 1.66
CA LYS A 132 3.53 -0.85 1.72
C LYS A 132 4.08 -0.55 0.34
N SER A 133 4.04 0.73 -0.05
CA SER A 133 4.64 1.23 -1.30
C SER A 133 6.09 1.71 -1.14
N GLY A 134 6.61 1.70 0.07
CA GLY A 134 7.98 2.10 0.44
C GLY A 134 8.69 0.97 1.16
N GLU A 135 9.82 1.31 1.77
CA GLU A 135 10.56 0.39 2.63
C GLU A 135 9.71 -0.03 3.83
N VAL A 136 9.74 -1.32 4.13
CA VAL A 136 9.05 -1.90 5.30
C VAL A 136 10.00 -1.86 6.48
N LEU A 137 9.52 -1.36 7.60
CA LEU A 137 10.27 -1.27 8.84
C LEU A 137 9.74 -2.30 9.86
N SER A 138 10.58 -2.66 10.84
CA SER A 138 10.17 -3.55 11.93
C SER A 138 8.92 -3.06 12.67
N ALA A 139 8.77 -1.74 12.82
CA ALA A 139 7.59 -1.16 13.45
C ALA A 139 6.30 -1.45 12.68
N ASP A 140 6.36 -1.57 11.34
CA ASP A 140 5.19 -1.93 10.52
C ASP A 140 4.75 -3.36 10.84
N ILE A 141 5.72 -4.27 11.00
CA ILE A 141 5.45 -5.69 11.31
C ILE A 141 4.82 -5.83 12.69
N PHE A 142 5.39 -5.19 13.71
CA PHE A 142 4.81 -5.23 15.06
C PHE A 142 3.43 -4.57 15.13
N ARG A 143 3.18 -3.56 14.30
CA ARG A 143 1.87 -2.90 14.25
C ARG A 143 0.79 -3.85 13.69
N ILE A 144 1.03 -4.52 12.56
CA ILE A 144 0.04 -5.44 11.98
C ILE A 144 -0.18 -6.66 12.89
N ASP A 145 0.87 -7.15 13.54
CA ASP A 145 0.77 -8.24 14.51
C ASP A 145 -0.10 -7.83 15.70
N GLY A 146 0.17 -6.68 16.30
CA GLY A 146 -0.64 -6.16 17.40
C GLY A 146 -2.12 -5.94 17.05
N VAL A 147 -2.40 -5.55 15.80
CA VAL A 147 -3.78 -5.43 15.29
C VAL A 147 -4.42 -6.81 15.16
N ARG A 148 -3.72 -7.79 14.61
CA ARG A 148 -4.19 -9.17 14.50
C ARG A 148 -4.52 -9.75 15.87
N GLU A 149 -3.60 -9.66 16.80
CA GLU A 149 -3.78 -10.17 18.17
C GLU A 149 -4.96 -9.52 18.91
N THR A 150 -5.18 -8.22 18.67
CA THR A 150 -6.21 -7.46 19.38
C THR A 150 -7.60 -7.63 18.77
N TYR A 151 -7.70 -7.66 17.42
CA TYR A 151 -8.99 -7.56 16.72
C TYR A 151 -9.29 -8.73 15.78
N GLY A 152 -8.28 -9.52 15.43
CA GLY A 152 -8.41 -10.56 14.42
C GLY A 152 -9.07 -11.85 14.91
N GLY A 153 -8.94 -12.16 16.19
CA GLY A 153 -9.36 -13.46 16.71
C GLY A 153 -8.41 -14.61 16.32
N THR A 154 -8.70 -15.82 16.80
CA THR A 154 -7.81 -16.98 16.74
C THR A 154 -7.51 -17.53 15.35
N VAL A 155 -8.37 -17.26 14.36
CA VAL A 155 -8.23 -17.78 12.99
C VAL A 155 -7.90 -16.69 11.96
N SER A 156 -7.61 -15.48 12.41
CA SER A 156 -7.25 -14.38 11.52
C SER A 156 -5.84 -14.51 10.95
N LYS A 157 -5.63 -13.95 9.77
CA LYS A 157 -4.32 -13.90 9.14
C LYS A 157 -3.90 -12.45 8.92
N ALA A 158 -2.68 -12.11 9.38
CA ALA A 158 -2.04 -10.85 9.03
C ALA A 158 -1.24 -11.03 7.74
N ILE A 159 -1.44 -10.11 6.81
CA ILE A 159 -0.84 -10.15 5.46
C ILE A 159 -0.17 -8.81 5.18
N LEU A 160 1.10 -8.85 4.82
CA LEU A 160 1.85 -7.70 4.32
C LEU A 160 1.97 -7.79 2.80
N VAL A 161 1.51 -6.77 2.08
CA VAL A 161 1.66 -6.66 0.62
C VAL A 161 2.59 -5.50 0.29
N SER A 162 3.83 -5.81 -0.06
CA SER A 162 4.87 -4.82 -0.35
C SER A 162 5.08 -4.62 -1.85
N TYR A 163 5.25 -3.36 -2.26
CA TYR A 163 5.69 -3.02 -3.62
C TYR A 163 7.19 -3.21 -3.84
N LEU A 164 7.98 -3.10 -2.77
CA LEU A 164 9.43 -3.28 -2.80
C LEU A 164 9.83 -4.64 -2.22
N PRO A 165 10.99 -5.17 -2.61
CA PRO A 165 11.57 -6.34 -1.96
C PRO A 165 11.70 -6.12 -0.45
N LEU A 166 11.53 -7.16 0.33
CA LEU A 166 11.76 -7.14 1.76
C LEU A 166 13.21 -7.46 2.07
N SER A 167 13.75 -6.83 3.10
CA SER A 167 15.06 -7.23 3.64
C SER A 167 14.94 -8.58 4.35
N LYS A 168 16.05 -9.30 4.44
CA LYS A 168 16.11 -10.60 5.13
C LYS A 168 15.59 -10.51 6.58
N SER A 169 15.96 -9.46 7.30
CA SER A 169 15.53 -9.25 8.68
C SER A 169 14.02 -8.99 8.83
N ILE A 170 13.37 -8.43 7.81
CA ILE A 170 11.92 -8.25 7.80
C ILE A 170 11.22 -9.58 7.50
N VAL A 171 11.75 -10.37 6.55
CA VAL A 171 11.24 -11.71 6.24
C VAL A 171 11.31 -12.60 7.49
N GLU A 172 12.45 -12.68 8.16
CA GLU A 172 12.62 -13.44 9.41
C GLU A 172 11.59 -13.02 10.47
N LYS A 173 11.35 -11.71 10.65
CA LYS A 173 10.32 -11.24 11.59
C LYS A 173 8.90 -11.64 11.18
N CYS A 174 8.57 -11.62 9.90
CA CYS A 174 7.28 -12.09 9.43
C CYS A 174 7.10 -13.58 9.74
N GLU A 175 8.14 -14.39 9.53
CA GLU A 175 8.15 -15.83 9.85
C GLU A 175 7.96 -16.06 11.35
N ASP A 176 8.72 -15.37 12.19
CA ASP A 176 8.68 -15.49 13.65
C ASP A 176 7.28 -15.16 14.22
N LEU A 177 6.58 -14.21 13.61
CA LEU A 177 5.27 -13.73 14.05
C LEU A 177 4.10 -14.36 13.28
N GLY A 178 4.33 -15.32 12.37
CA GLY A 178 3.28 -15.92 11.56
C GLY A 178 2.54 -14.93 10.66
N ILE A 179 3.25 -13.89 10.19
CA ILE A 179 2.71 -12.90 9.24
C ILE A 179 3.02 -13.38 7.83
N TYR A 180 2.00 -13.48 6.99
CA TYR A 180 2.16 -13.78 5.58
C TYR A 180 2.65 -12.54 4.85
N TRP A 181 3.58 -12.69 3.88
CA TRP A 181 4.04 -11.56 3.09
C TRP A 181 4.01 -11.86 1.60
N PHE A 182 3.66 -10.85 0.83
CA PHE A 182 3.71 -10.83 -0.61
C PHE A 182 4.59 -9.68 -1.06
N ALA A 183 5.73 -9.98 -1.66
CA ALA A 183 6.71 -8.99 -2.09
C ALA A 183 7.50 -9.50 -3.31
N PRO A 184 7.98 -8.61 -4.20
CA PRO A 184 8.84 -9.02 -5.30
C PRO A 184 10.18 -9.52 -4.77
N LYS A 185 10.81 -10.47 -5.49
CA LYS A 185 12.10 -11.04 -5.12
C LYS A 185 13.21 -9.98 -5.14
N ASP A 186 13.17 -9.08 -6.11
CA ASP A 186 14.12 -8.00 -6.32
C ASP A 186 13.48 -6.78 -6.99
N MET A 187 14.24 -5.71 -7.17
CA MET A 187 13.74 -4.47 -7.77
C MET A 187 13.33 -4.62 -9.24
N ALA A 188 13.88 -5.58 -9.98
CA ALA A 188 13.53 -5.80 -11.38
C ALA A 188 12.17 -6.50 -11.51
N SER A 189 11.90 -7.46 -10.64
CA SER A 189 10.68 -8.28 -10.64
C SER A 189 9.43 -7.54 -10.09
N ARG A 190 9.56 -6.33 -9.54
CA ARG A 190 8.42 -5.59 -8.97
C ARG A 190 7.33 -5.23 -9.99
N VAL A 191 7.74 -5.06 -11.27
CA VAL A 191 6.80 -4.70 -12.35
C VAL A 191 5.92 -5.91 -12.67
N GLY A 192 4.62 -5.74 -12.55
CA GLY A 192 3.66 -6.82 -12.79
C GLY A 192 3.54 -7.87 -11.68
N HIS A 193 4.39 -7.85 -10.66
CA HIS A 193 4.37 -8.82 -9.55
C HIS A 193 2.98 -8.93 -8.90
N ILE A 194 2.26 -7.82 -8.77
CA ILE A 194 0.91 -7.77 -8.21
C ILE A 194 -0.09 -8.72 -8.89
N ASN A 195 0.15 -9.10 -10.14
CA ASN A 195 -0.72 -10.00 -10.88
C ASN A 195 -0.67 -11.45 -10.32
N LEU A 196 0.34 -11.78 -9.53
CA LEU A 196 0.50 -13.08 -8.86
C LEU A 196 -0.21 -13.10 -7.48
N LEU A 197 -0.69 -11.96 -7.01
CA LEU A 197 -1.34 -11.86 -5.69
C LEU A 197 -2.59 -12.75 -5.56
N PRO A 198 -3.49 -12.89 -6.55
CA PRO A 198 -4.66 -13.76 -6.44
C PRO A 198 -4.29 -15.22 -6.15
N GLU A 199 -3.39 -15.79 -6.92
CA GLU A 199 -2.91 -17.17 -6.80
C GLU A 199 -2.24 -17.40 -5.43
N TRP A 200 -1.41 -16.44 -5.01
CA TRP A 200 -0.76 -16.48 -3.71
C TRP A 200 -1.77 -16.38 -2.55
N LEU A 201 -2.82 -15.57 -2.68
CA LEU A 201 -3.89 -15.49 -1.68
C LEU A 201 -4.64 -16.81 -1.55
N ASP A 202 -4.88 -17.54 -2.66
CA ASP A 202 -5.49 -18.87 -2.62
C ASP A 202 -4.63 -19.84 -1.81
N GLU A 203 -3.31 -19.80 -1.97
CA GLU A 203 -2.38 -20.61 -1.17
C GLU A 203 -2.45 -20.24 0.31
N VAL A 204 -2.45 -18.93 0.63
CA VAL A 204 -2.52 -18.46 2.03
C VAL A 204 -3.83 -18.88 2.69
N VAL A 205 -4.94 -18.78 1.97
CA VAL A 205 -6.25 -19.16 2.52
C VAL A 205 -6.39 -20.69 2.66
N ALA A 206 -5.78 -21.46 1.75
CA ALA A 206 -5.79 -22.92 1.83
C ALA A 206 -4.93 -23.49 2.97
N ARG A 207 -3.94 -22.73 3.47
CA ARG A 207 -3.11 -23.16 4.61
C ARG A 207 -3.94 -23.11 5.90
N HIS A 208 -4.29 -24.30 6.39
CA HIS A 208 -4.82 -24.43 7.74
C HIS A 208 -3.64 -24.36 8.72
N GLU A 209 -3.64 -23.36 9.58
CA GLU A 209 -2.77 -23.37 10.77
C GLU A 209 -3.36 -24.44 11.72
N LEU A 210 -2.58 -25.46 11.97
CA LEU A 210 -2.86 -26.50 12.96
C LEU A 210 -2.57 -25.95 14.36
#